data_fa63eb326c647d7010065752880b8846
#
_entry.id   fa63eb326c647d7010065752880b8846
#
_cell.length_a   1.000
_cell.length_b   1.000
_cell.length_c   1.000
_cell.angle_alpha   90.00
_cell.angle_beta   90.00
_cell.angle_gamma   90.00
#
_symmetry.space_group_name_H-M   'P 1'
#
loop_
_entity.id
_entity.type
_entity.pdbx_description
1 polymer ?
#
loop_
_entity_poly.entity_id
_entity_poly.type
_entity_poly.pdbx_seq_one_letter_code
_entity_poly.pdbx_strand_id
1 'polypeptide(L)'
;MTEPTPSRLERLALRMTALAERWLPDALPFALLGTLLVAGLALGLQGMAPAKALKSWGDGVWSLAPFSLQMAMVVIGGTVVATAPPVARWVDRLAGLPRTPRQATVLCAVASMTSSWFNWGFGLLFAAVLARALARRVAGLDYRTLAATTLLGLGTVWAQGLSGSAALQMATPGMLAPAIRTIAAGKGPGGAELVPGGIISLEHTIFLWQSLAAVAVEIVVVAALVAAITPLGPRARTAADLGIDLSEPSDDTHDRPHDGPRVPGQWLEHQGWLGRLIGALGLAAVLQQLWQAEHVAAAITLNTVNLTLLALGFWLHKTPARLARAFARATPATWGLLLQFPLYGGIAALITDSKLSERVADWLTAAATPLTYPPLVAAYSALLGVFVPSGGSKWVIEAPYVLAAAHRHRVHLGWMVAVYDLGEAVANLVQPFWMLPVLGLLGLRARDVMGVTWTVALVVAPLVLLLVTALGATLGYPL
;
A
#
# COMPACT_ATOMS: atom_id res chain seq x y z
N MET A 1 2.63 -38.10 18.08
CA MET A 1 3.48 -37.33 17.16
C MET A 1 4.02 -36.17 17.96
N THR A 2 5.33 -36.13 18.20
CA THR A 2 5.99 -35.00 18.91
C THR A 2 5.84 -33.73 18.10
N GLU A 3 5.33 -32.67 18.73
CA GLU A 3 5.20 -31.37 18.08
C GLU A 3 6.57 -30.86 17.61
N PRO A 4 6.68 -30.32 16.40
CA PRO A 4 7.93 -29.72 15.95
C PRO A 4 8.24 -28.52 16.85
N THR A 5 9.45 -28.49 17.39
CA THR A 5 9.94 -27.34 18.16
C THR A 5 9.91 -26.07 17.30
N PRO A 6 9.41 -24.94 17.81
CA PRO A 6 9.32 -23.71 17.03
C PRO A 6 10.72 -23.25 16.58
N SER A 7 10.85 -22.80 15.33
CA SER A 7 12.08 -22.24 14.80
C SER A 7 12.46 -20.97 15.58
N ARG A 8 13.73 -20.53 15.49
CA ARG A 8 14.16 -19.26 16.10
C ARG A 8 13.35 -18.07 15.55
N LEU A 9 13.07 -18.07 14.28
CA LEU A 9 12.28 -17.03 13.60
C LEU A 9 10.81 -17.07 14.02
N GLU A 10 10.22 -18.25 14.13
CA GLU A 10 8.84 -18.39 14.64
C GLU A 10 8.73 -17.87 16.08
N ARG A 11 9.71 -18.19 16.95
CA ARG A 11 9.76 -17.65 18.32
C ARG A 11 9.89 -16.13 18.35
N LEU A 12 10.70 -15.56 17.43
CA LEU A 12 10.83 -14.10 17.31
C LEU A 12 9.49 -13.49 16.90
N ALA A 13 8.83 -14.02 15.87
CA ALA A 13 7.53 -13.52 15.40
C ALA A 13 6.46 -13.58 16.51
N LEU A 14 6.37 -14.69 17.24
CA LEU A 14 5.45 -14.83 18.38
C LEU A 14 5.74 -13.83 19.50
N ARG A 15 7.03 -13.57 19.80
CA ARG A 15 7.42 -12.55 20.80
C ARG A 15 7.08 -11.15 20.32
N MET A 16 7.34 -10.84 19.07
CA MET A 16 7.00 -9.53 18.49
C MET A 16 5.47 -9.33 18.46
N THR A 17 4.70 -10.37 18.16
CA THR A 17 3.23 -10.31 18.22
C THR A 17 2.76 -10.06 19.65
N ALA A 18 3.29 -10.79 20.65
CA ALA A 18 2.94 -10.58 22.05
C ALA A 18 3.35 -9.19 22.55
N LEU A 19 4.49 -8.67 22.08
CA LEU A 19 4.94 -7.31 22.39
C LEU A 19 3.97 -6.28 21.77
N ALA A 20 3.62 -6.45 20.51
CA ALA A 20 2.69 -5.57 19.80
C ALA A 20 1.30 -5.55 20.47
N GLU A 21 0.74 -6.73 20.75
CA GLU A 21 -0.55 -6.85 21.44
C GLU A 21 -0.57 -6.19 22.81
N ARG A 22 0.55 -6.20 23.53
CA ARG A 22 0.66 -5.66 24.90
C ARG A 22 0.95 -4.16 24.93
N TRP A 23 1.82 -3.67 24.03
CA TRP A 23 2.40 -2.33 24.16
C TRP A 23 1.96 -1.35 23.07
N LEU A 24 1.55 -1.85 21.91
CA LEU A 24 1.12 -0.96 20.83
C LEU A 24 -0.35 -0.57 21.01
N PRO A 25 -0.63 0.73 20.95
CA PRO A 25 -2.00 1.18 20.80
C PRO A 25 -2.56 0.75 19.45
N ASP A 26 -3.86 0.78 19.31
CA ASP A 26 -4.50 0.65 18.01
C ASP A 26 -4.17 1.87 17.11
N ALA A 27 -4.52 1.79 15.85
CA ALA A 27 -4.12 2.78 14.84
C ALA A 27 -4.53 4.23 15.19
N LEU A 28 -5.70 4.45 15.79
CA LEU A 28 -6.14 5.79 16.16
C LEU A 28 -5.25 6.46 17.23
N PRO A 29 -4.98 5.84 18.40
CA PRO A 29 -4.02 6.39 19.36
C PRO A 29 -2.63 6.61 18.73
N PHE A 30 -2.18 5.76 17.82
CA PHE A 30 -0.91 5.94 17.11
C PHE A 30 -0.90 7.24 16.30
N ALA A 31 -1.95 7.53 15.55
CA ALA A 31 -2.09 8.78 14.80
C ALA A 31 -2.14 10.01 15.73
N LEU A 32 -2.83 9.91 16.88
CA LEU A 32 -2.89 11.00 17.87
C LEU A 32 -1.52 11.27 18.50
N LEU A 33 -0.81 10.22 18.94
CA LEU A 33 0.53 10.33 19.48
C LEU A 33 1.53 10.87 18.44
N GLY A 34 1.43 10.40 17.19
CA GLY A 34 2.21 10.92 16.07
C GLY A 34 1.98 12.42 15.83
N THR A 35 0.73 12.87 15.92
CA THR A 35 0.38 14.31 15.83
C THR A 35 1.07 15.11 16.91
N LEU A 36 0.98 14.67 18.17
CA LEU A 36 1.60 15.38 19.31
C LEU A 36 3.13 15.39 19.20
N LEU A 37 3.73 14.27 18.81
CA LEU A 37 5.17 14.15 18.60
C LEU A 37 5.66 15.13 17.53
N VAL A 38 5.03 15.10 16.35
CA VAL A 38 5.43 15.98 15.23
C VAL A 38 5.19 17.44 15.55
N ALA A 39 4.07 17.78 16.21
CA ALA A 39 3.82 19.14 16.69
C ALA A 39 4.92 19.60 17.67
N GLY A 40 5.29 18.74 18.65
CA GLY A 40 6.38 19.01 19.58
C GLY A 40 7.72 19.24 18.88
N LEU A 41 8.05 18.44 17.86
CA LEU A 41 9.27 18.63 17.07
C LEU A 41 9.22 19.90 16.22
N ALA A 42 8.07 20.23 15.61
CA ALA A 42 7.89 21.47 14.85
C ALA A 42 8.06 22.73 15.73
N LEU A 43 7.51 22.72 16.94
CA LEU A 43 7.64 23.81 17.92
C LEU A 43 9.06 23.88 18.50
N GLY A 44 9.59 22.77 18.96
CA GLY A 44 10.85 22.73 19.70
C GLY A 44 12.10 22.78 18.83
N LEU A 45 12.16 21.98 17.74
CA LEU A 45 13.35 21.92 16.86
C LEU A 45 13.34 22.98 15.77
N GLN A 46 12.18 23.36 15.25
CA GLN A 46 12.05 24.31 14.14
C GLN A 46 11.60 25.70 14.59
N GLY A 47 11.27 25.86 15.87
CA GLY A 47 10.82 27.16 16.38
C GLY A 47 9.51 27.65 15.74
N MET A 48 8.69 26.74 15.24
CA MET A 48 7.41 27.10 14.61
C MET A 48 6.50 27.75 15.64
N ALA A 49 5.89 28.90 15.29
CA ALA A 49 4.95 29.54 16.20
C ALA A 49 3.73 28.66 16.48
N PRO A 50 3.23 28.57 17.74
CA PRO A 50 2.08 27.70 18.08
C PRO A 50 0.83 27.96 17.24
N ALA A 51 0.51 29.22 16.97
CA ALA A 51 -0.63 29.61 16.12
C ALA A 51 -0.46 29.11 14.68
N LYS A 52 0.77 29.13 14.14
CA LYS A 52 1.08 28.60 12.81
C LYS A 52 0.97 27.08 12.80
N ALA A 53 1.47 26.40 13.83
CA ALA A 53 1.35 24.95 13.95
C ALA A 53 -0.11 24.47 13.99
N LEU A 54 -0.94 25.16 14.80
CA LEU A 54 -2.37 24.86 14.88
C LEU A 54 -3.08 25.08 13.54
N LYS A 55 -2.78 26.18 12.86
CA LYS A 55 -3.35 26.47 11.53
C LYS A 55 -2.92 25.42 10.50
N SER A 56 -1.61 25.13 10.42
CA SER A 56 -1.05 24.12 9.50
C SER A 56 -1.68 22.75 9.70
N TRP A 57 -1.80 22.30 10.96
CA TRP A 57 -2.46 21.05 11.27
C TRP A 57 -3.93 21.04 10.85
N GLY A 58 -4.67 22.09 11.18
CA GLY A 58 -6.10 22.21 10.86
C GLY A 58 -6.38 22.22 9.36
N ASP A 59 -5.60 23.00 8.59
CA ASP A 59 -5.69 23.04 7.13
C ASP A 59 -5.30 21.66 6.53
N GLY A 60 -4.25 21.03 7.09
CA GLY A 60 -3.75 19.75 6.66
C GLY A 60 -4.73 18.58 6.84
N VAL A 61 -5.58 18.63 7.89
CA VAL A 61 -6.59 17.60 8.15
C VAL A 61 -7.48 17.35 6.92
N TRP A 62 -7.85 18.39 6.19
CA TRP A 62 -8.72 18.27 5.03
C TRP A 62 -7.98 17.99 3.73
N SER A 63 -6.66 18.07 3.71
CA SER A 63 -5.85 17.84 2.51
C SER A 63 -5.99 16.42 1.94
N LEU A 64 -6.20 15.44 2.81
CA LEU A 64 -6.40 14.04 2.43
C LEU A 64 -7.88 13.63 2.26
N ALA A 65 -8.85 14.55 2.34
CA ALA A 65 -10.26 14.20 2.21
C ALA A 65 -10.61 13.53 0.86
N PRO A 66 -10.17 14.05 -0.30
CA PRO A 66 -10.39 13.39 -1.59
C PRO A 66 -9.77 11.99 -1.64
N PHE A 67 -8.54 11.86 -1.13
CA PHE A 67 -7.82 10.59 -1.06
C PHE A 67 -8.51 9.59 -0.13
N SER A 68 -9.02 10.05 1.01
CA SER A 68 -9.78 9.22 1.95
C SER A 68 -11.04 8.63 1.30
N LEU A 69 -11.76 9.45 0.52
CA LEU A 69 -12.92 9.00 -0.23
C LEU A 69 -12.53 7.99 -1.33
N GLN A 70 -11.47 8.29 -2.09
CA GLN A 70 -10.96 7.37 -3.11
C GLN A 70 -10.60 6.01 -2.51
N MET A 71 -9.91 5.99 -1.38
CA MET A 71 -9.54 4.75 -0.68
C MET A 71 -10.76 4.01 -0.12
N ALA A 72 -11.74 4.73 0.43
CA ALA A 72 -12.99 4.11 0.86
C ALA A 72 -13.69 3.43 -0.33
N MET A 73 -13.74 4.09 -1.48
CA MET A 73 -14.32 3.53 -2.70
C MET A 73 -13.53 2.31 -3.23
N VAL A 74 -12.19 2.30 -3.12
CA VAL A 74 -11.37 1.13 -3.46
C VAL A 74 -11.74 -0.05 -2.57
N VAL A 75 -11.84 0.15 -1.25
CA VAL A 75 -12.20 -0.91 -0.28
C VAL A 75 -13.61 -1.45 -0.55
N ILE A 76 -14.58 -0.56 -0.70
CA ILE A 76 -15.98 -0.93 -0.96
C ILE A 76 -16.08 -1.63 -2.32
N GLY A 77 -15.59 -0.99 -3.39
CA GLY A 77 -15.65 -1.51 -4.75
C GLY A 77 -14.92 -2.84 -4.92
N GLY A 78 -13.73 -2.97 -4.30
CA GLY A 78 -12.98 -4.23 -4.27
C GLY A 78 -13.76 -5.35 -3.60
N THR A 79 -14.39 -5.09 -2.46
CA THR A 79 -15.23 -6.06 -1.74
C THR A 79 -16.46 -6.45 -2.57
N VAL A 80 -17.11 -5.46 -3.18
CA VAL A 80 -18.29 -5.68 -4.05
C VAL A 80 -17.92 -6.57 -5.23
N VAL A 81 -16.80 -6.31 -5.91
CA VAL A 81 -16.34 -7.14 -7.03
C VAL A 81 -15.95 -8.54 -6.55
N ALA A 82 -15.23 -8.63 -5.45
CA ALA A 82 -14.75 -9.90 -4.91
C ALA A 82 -15.87 -10.84 -4.45
N THR A 83 -16.95 -10.27 -3.91
CA THR A 83 -18.14 -11.04 -3.49
C THR A 83 -19.07 -11.39 -4.64
N ALA A 84 -18.83 -10.88 -5.84
CA ALA A 84 -19.58 -11.27 -7.02
C ALA A 84 -19.33 -12.76 -7.38
N PRO A 85 -20.41 -13.55 -7.71
CA PRO A 85 -20.28 -15.00 -7.84
C PRO A 85 -19.20 -15.52 -8.80
N PRO A 86 -18.91 -14.88 -9.96
CA PRO A 86 -17.83 -15.35 -10.83
C PRO A 86 -16.44 -15.16 -10.21
N VAL A 87 -16.22 -14.03 -9.53
CA VAL A 87 -14.93 -13.68 -8.91
C VAL A 87 -14.70 -14.55 -7.67
N ALA A 88 -15.72 -14.69 -6.83
CA ALA A 88 -15.66 -15.56 -5.66
C ALA A 88 -15.25 -17.00 -6.04
N ARG A 89 -15.83 -17.55 -7.11
CA ARG A 89 -15.44 -18.89 -7.60
C ARG A 89 -13.99 -18.98 -8.06
N TRP A 90 -13.46 -17.90 -8.66
CA TRP A 90 -12.05 -17.86 -9.09
C TRP A 90 -11.10 -17.78 -7.89
N VAL A 91 -11.40 -16.90 -6.94
CA VAL A 91 -10.65 -16.79 -5.68
C VAL A 91 -10.70 -18.12 -4.91
N ASP A 92 -11.86 -18.76 -4.87
CA ASP A 92 -12.05 -20.06 -4.23
C ASP A 92 -11.21 -21.18 -4.87
N ARG A 93 -11.03 -21.16 -6.20
CA ARG A 93 -10.13 -22.10 -6.86
C ARG A 93 -8.68 -21.88 -6.46
N LEU A 94 -8.23 -20.62 -6.41
CA LEU A 94 -6.89 -20.28 -5.91
C LEU A 94 -6.71 -20.71 -4.45
N ALA A 95 -7.70 -20.44 -3.61
CA ALA A 95 -7.69 -20.83 -2.20
C ALA A 95 -7.71 -22.36 -1.99
N GLY A 96 -8.08 -23.13 -3.01
CA GLY A 96 -8.03 -24.59 -3.01
C GLY A 96 -6.67 -25.18 -3.35
N LEU A 97 -5.68 -24.40 -3.78
CA LEU A 97 -4.35 -24.89 -4.16
C LEU A 97 -3.51 -25.34 -2.95
N PRO A 98 -3.42 -24.59 -1.85
CA PRO A 98 -2.59 -24.97 -0.71
C PRO A 98 -3.26 -26.08 0.12
N ARG A 99 -2.44 -27.01 0.59
CA ARG A 99 -2.88 -28.14 1.43
C ARG A 99 -2.48 -27.96 2.89
N THR A 100 -1.58 -27.05 3.18
CA THR A 100 -1.04 -26.81 4.53
C THR A 100 -1.11 -25.33 4.89
N PRO A 101 -1.15 -24.97 6.20
CA PRO A 101 -1.11 -23.59 6.65
C PRO A 101 0.08 -22.79 6.09
N ARG A 102 1.27 -23.38 6.02
CA ARG A 102 2.46 -22.74 5.44
C ARG A 102 2.29 -22.44 3.95
N GLN A 103 1.75 -23.39 3.18
CA GLN A 103 1.49 -23.14 1.76
C GLN A 103 0.45 -22.03 1.55
N ALA A 104 -0.56 -21.94 2.42
CA ALA A 104 -1.58 -20.91 2.35
C ALA A 104 -1.01 -19.51 2.63
N THR A 105 -0.18 -19.35 3.68
CA THR A 105 0.46 -18.08 3.99
C THR A 105 1.46 -17.67 2.91
N VAL A 106 2.25 -18.59 2.37
CA VAL A 106 3.17 -18.32 1.26
C VAL A 106 2.41 -17.93 -0.01
N LEU A 107 1.34 -18.66 -0.36
CA LEU A 107 0.52 -18.31 -1.52
C LEU A 107 -0.05 -16.89 -1.39
N CYS A 108 -0.59 -16.55 -0.22
CA CYS A 108 -1.13 -15.22 0.04
C CYS A 108 -0.05 -14.13 -0.05
N ALA A 109 1.13 -14.37 0.52
CA ALA A 109 2.27 -13.45 0.46
C ALA A 109 2.73 -13.21 -0.98
N VAL A 110 2.97 -14.28 -1.75
CA VAL A 110 3.39 -14.19 -3.15
C VAL A 110 2.31 -13.50 -4.00
N ALA A 111 1.04 -13.86 -3.80
CA ALA A 111 -0.07 -13.23 -4.49
C ALA A 111 -0.19 -11.72 -4.16
N SER A 112 -0.01 -11.34 -2.89
CA SER A 112 0.05 -9.95 -2.46
C SER A 112 1.19 -9.19 -3.15
N MET A 113 2.41 -9.73 -3.11
CA MET A 113 3.58 -9.10 -3.70
C MET A 113 3.47 -8.99 -5.22
N THR A 114 3.15 -10.06 -5.92
CA THR A 114 3.04 -10.03 -7.39
C THR A 114 1.92 -9.12 -7.88
N SER A 115 0.75 -9.13 -7.25
CA SER A 115 -0.35 -8.25 -7.64
C SER A 115 -0.06 -6.78 -7.29
N SER A 116 0.62 -6.49 -6.18
CA SER A 116 1.03 -5.13 -5.81
C SER A 116 2.10 -4.55 -6.73
N TRP A 117 2.92 -5.39 -7.36
CA TRP A 117 3.87 -4.94 -8.37
C TRP A 117 3.14 -4.36 -9.61
N PHE A 118 1.99 -4.93 -9.98
CA PHE A 118 1.15 -4.36 -11.03
C PHE A 118 0.41 -3.11 -10.54
N ASN A 119 -0.28 -3.22 -9.39
CA ASN A 119 -0.98 -2.10 -8.78
C ASN A 119 -1.13 -2.34 -7.27
N TRP A 120 -0.62 -1.43 -6.46
CA TRP A 120 -0.62 -1.58 -5.00
C TRP A 120 -2.03 -1.65 -4.38
N GLY A 121 -2.98 -0.85 -4.89
CA GLY A 121 -4.35 -0.83 -4.36
C GLY A 121 -5.11 -2.11 -4.68
N PHE A 122 -5.00 -2.59 -5.92
CA PHE A 122 -5.55 -3.88 -6.32
C PHE A 122 -4.91 -5.02 -5.52
N GLY A 123 -3.57 -5.04 -5.41
CA GLY A 123 -2.85 -6.09 -4.71
C GLY A 123 -3.25 -6.22 -3.25
N LEU A 124 -3.41 -5.10 -2.58
CA LEU A 124 -3.82 -5.04 -1.17
C LEU A 124 -5.20 -5.69 -0.95
N LEU A 125 -6.18 -5.34 -1.78
CA LEU A 125 -7.54 -5.85 -1.66
C LEU A 125 -7.68 -7.29 -2.13
N PHE A 126 -7.06 -7.62 -3.26
CA PHE A 126 -7.05 -8.99 -3.77
C PHE A 126 -6.48 -9.97 -2.74
N ALA A 127 -5.37 -9.60 -2.11
CA ALA A 127 -4.77 -10.42 -1.06
C ALA A 127 -5.68 -10.57 0.16
N ALA A 128 -6.42 -9.51 0.57
CA ALA A 128 -7.36 -9.58 1.69
C ALA A 128 -8.52 -10.54 1.41
N VAL A 129 -9.06 -10.49 0.19
CA VAL A 129 -10.14 -11.41 -0.22
C VAL A 129 -9.64 -12.85 -0.30
N LEU A 130 -8.45 -13.05 -0.88
CA LEU A 130 -7.81 -14.37 -0.93
C LEU A 130 -7.53 -14.92 0.47
N ALA A 131 -7.07 -14.07 1.41
CA ALA A 131 -6.83 -14.46 2.80
C ALA A 131 -8.11 -14.98 3.47
N ARG A 132 -9.26 -14.32 3.31
CA ARG A 132 -10.54 -14.83 3.84
C ARG A 132 -10.91 -16.19 3.23
N ALA A 133 -10.73 -16.35 1.93
CA ALA A 133 -11.01 -17.63 1.25
C ALA A 133 -10.08 -18.76 1.72
N LEU A 134 -8.79 -18.48 1.91
CA LEU A 134 -7.81 -19.42 2.46
C LEU A 134 -8.15 -19.82 3.89
N ALA A 135 -8.52 -18.85 4.74
CA ALA A 135 -8.87 -19.11 6.13
C ALA A 135 -10.13 -19.99 6.29
N ARG A 136 -11.07 -19.93 5.33
CA ARG A 136 -12.24 -20.83 5.30
C ARG A 136 -11.89 -22.25 4.93
N ARG A 137 -10.83 -22.45 4.12
CA ARG A 137 -10.51 -23.76 3.52
C ARG A 137 -9.41 -24.51 4.25
N VAL A 138 -8.43 -23.82 4.79
CA VAL A 138 -7.24 -24.42 5.39
C VAL A 138 -7.37 -24.44 6.91
N ALA A 139 -7.59 -25.62 7.46
CA ALA A 139 -7.72 -25.81 8.90
C ALA A 139 -6.41 -25.50 9.64
N GLY A 140 -6.51 -24.95 10.86
CA GLY A 140 -5.36 -24.67 11.72
C GLY A 140 -4.44 -23.55 11.20
N LEU A 141 -4.93 -22.70 10.29
CA LEU A 141 -4.21 -21.56 9.74
C LEU A 141 -4.21 -20.39 10.75
N ASP A 142 -3.02 -19.88 11.09
CA ASP A 142 -2.90 -18.67 11.92
C ASP A 142 -3.41 -17.47 11.14
N TYR A 143 -4.53 -16.90 11.60
CA TYR A 143 -5.23 -15.85 10.87
C TYR A 143 -4.51 -14.50 10.95
N ARG A 144 -3.74 -14.24 12.02
CA ARG A 144 -2.94 -13.00 12.16
C ARG A 144 -1.77 -12.99 11.19
N THR A 145 -1.05 -14.11 11.10
CA THR A 145 0.04 -14.26 10.13
C THR A 145 -0.50 -14.18 8.70
N LEU A 146 -1.62 -14.84 8.40
CA LEU A 146 -2.26 -14.76 7.10
C LEU A 146 -2.67 -13.33 6.76
N ALA A 147 -3.29 -12.61 7.69
CA ALA A 147 -3.66 -11.21 7.50
C ALA A 147 -2.44 -10.32 7.26
N ALA A 148 -1.36 -10.53 7.99
CA ALA A 148 -0.11 -9.80 7.79
C ALA A 148 0.45 -10.01 6.36
N THR A 149 0.28 -11.21 5.77
CA THR A 149 0.76 -11.47 4.40
C THR A 149 0.08 -10.61 3.34
N THR A 150 -1.13 -10.13 3.59
CA THR A 150 -1.86 -9.25 2.66
C THR A 150 -1.20 -7.88 2.50
N LEU A 151 -0.40 -7.47 3.48
CA LEU A 151 0.28 -6.18 3.52
C LEU A 151 1.68 -6.21 2.89
N LEU A 152 2.21 -7.42 2.62
CA LEU A 152 3.61 -7.58 2.21
C LEU A 152 3.90 -6.99 0.83
N GLY A 153 2.94 -7.05 -0.09
CA GLY A 153 3.11 -6.41 -1.40
C GLY A 153 3.33 -4.91 -1.28
N LEU A 154 2.54 -4.23 -0.44
CA LEU A 154 2.69 -2.80 -0.18
C LEU A 154 3.89 -2.49 0.73
N GLY A 155 4.31 -3.44 1.56
CA GLY A 155 5.47 -3.31 2.43
C GLY A 155 6.81 -3.63 1.76
N THR A 156 6.82 -4.04 0.48
CA THR A 156 8.01 -4.45 -0.26
C THR A 156 7.97 -3.95 -1.72
N VAL A 157 7.52 -4.75 -2.63
CA VAL A 157 7.73 -4.65 -4.09
C VAL A 157 6.93 -3.58 -4.84
N TRP A 158 5.87 -3.01 -4.26
CA TRP A 158 5.04 -2.00 -4.94
C TRP A 158 5.84 -0.80 -5.43
N ALA A 159 6.85 -0.41 -4.66
CA ALA A 159 7.71 0.73 -4.92
C ALA A 159 8.51 0.59 -6.23
N GLN A 160 8.82 -0.64 -6.62
CA GLN A 160 9.49 -0.98 -7.87
C GLN A 160 8.52 -1.57 -8.90
N GLY A 161 7.23 -1.33 -8.72
CA GLY A 161 6.17 -1.79 -9.60
C GLY A 161 5.58 -0.68 -10.45
N LEU A 162 4.62 -1.07 -11.32
CA LEU A 162 3.96 -0.17 -12.28
C LEU A 162 3.14 0.95 -11.62
N SER A 163 2.89 0.88 -10.32
CA SER A 163 2.22 1.91 -9.53
C SER A 163 3.14 2.61 -8.51
N GLY A 164 4.45 2.45 -8.65
CA GLY A 164 5.46 3.17 -7.86
C GLY A 164 5.33 4.68 -8.06
N SER A 165 5.11 5.40 -6.97
CA SER A 165 4.64 6.80 -7.05
C SER A 165 5.70 7.74 -7.60
N ALA A 166 6.94 7.66 -7.11
CA ALA A 166 8.03 8.53 -7.54
C ALA A 166 8.42 8.23 -9.00
N ALA A 167 8.51 6.95 -9.37
CA ALA A 167 8.88 6.53 -10.72
C ALA A 167 7.86 7.03 -11.75
N LEU A 168 6.54 6.89 -11.48
CA LEU A 168 5.49 7.39 -12.37
C LEU A 168 5.51 8.91 -12.52
N GLN A 169 5.73 9.65 -11.44
CA GLN A 169 5.79 11.10 -11.49
C GLN A 169 6.99 11.59 -12.30
N MET A 170 8.16 10.93 -12.17
CA MET A 170 9.36 11.29 -12.93
C MET A 170 9.24 10.94 -14.40
N ALA A 171 8.53 9.86 -14.74
CA ALA A 171 8.34 9.41 -16.11
C ALA A 171 7.24 10.20 -16.87
N THR A 172 6.31 10.85 -16.15
CA THR A 172 5.14 11.48 -16.78
C THR A 172 5.35 12.99 -16.93
N PRO A 173 5.39 13.52 -18.17
CA PRO A 173 5.46 14.95 -18.41
C PRO A 173 4.31 15.71 -17.73
N GLY A 174 4.62 16.83 -17.07
CA GLY A 174 3.60 17.69 -16.45
C GLY A 174 3.13 17.28 -15.05
N MET A 175 3.48 16.08 -14.55
CA MET A 175 3.12 15.70 -13.19
C MET A 175 3.97 16.38 -12.11
N LEU A 176 5.19 16.80 -12.45
CA LEU A 176 6.08 17.50 -11.54
C LEU A 176 6.22 18.98 -11.89
N ALA A 177 6.42 19.82 -10.86
CA ALA A 177 6.68 21.23 -11.03
C ALA A 177 7.94 21.46 -11.90
N PRO A 178 7.96 22.52 -12.75
CA PRO A 178 9.12 22.81 -13.60
C PRO A 178 10.45 22.90 -12.86
N ALA A 179 10.44 23.41 -11.62
CA ALA A 179 11.65 23.50 -10.78
C ALA A 179 12.26 22.12 -10.47
N ILE A 180 11.44 21.11 -10.19
CA ILE A 180 11.91 19.75 -9.94
C ILE A 180 12.53 19.16 -11.19
N ARG A 181 11.89 19.37 -12.33
CA ARG A 181 12.38 18.92 -13.65
C ARG A 181 13.71 19.56 -14.01
N THR A 182 13.87 20.87 -13.74
CA THR A 182 15.14 21.57 -13.94
C THR A 182 16.27 20.97 -13.10
N ILE A 183 15.97 20.60 -11.84
CA ILE A 183 16.95 19.94 -10.96
C ILE A 183 17.28 18.55 -11.53
N ALA A 184 16.27 17.76 -11.89
CA ALA A 184 16.45 16.41 -12.46
C ALA A 184 17.27 16.46 -13.77
N ALA A 185 17.03 17.48 -14.62
CA ALA A 185 17.77 17.66 -15.86
C ALA A 185 19.27 17.80 -15.63
N GLY A 186 19.67 18.53 -14.59
CA GLY A 186 21.08 18.82 -14.33
C GLY A 186 21.78 19.50 -15.51
N LYS A 187 23.01 19.95 -15.30
CA LYS A 187 23.83 20.53 -16.37
C LYS A 187 25.17 19.82 -16.48
N GLY A 188 25.47 19.31 -17.66
CA GLY A 188 26.75 18.73 -18.00
C GLY A 188 27.78 19.76 -18.50
N PRO A 189 28.97 19.30 -18.93
CA PRO A 189 29.96 20.11 -19.59
C PRO A 189 29.37 20.79 -20.82
N GLY A 190 29.58 22.09 -20.96
CA GLY A 190 29.01 22.87 -22.06
C GLY A 190 27.56 23.33 -21.86
N GLY A 191 26.95 23.07 -20.70
CA GLY A 191 25.61 23.55 -20.36
C GLY A 191 24.45 22.67 -20.88
N ALA A 192 24.73 21.57 -21.58
CA ALA A 192 23.73 20.60 -22.01
C ALA A 192 23.07 19.90 -20.82
N GLU A 193 21.79 19.60 -20.93
CA GLU A 193 21.08 18.83 -19.94
C GLU A 193 21.62 17.39 -19.87
N LEU A 194 21.87 16.89 -18.66
CA LEU A 194 22.31 15.50 -18.41
C LEU A 194 21.14 14.51 -18.60
N VAL A 195 19.95 14.93 -18.21
CA VAL A 195 18.70 14.20 -18.40
C VAL A 195 17.73 15.10 -19.18
N PRO A 196 17.44 14.81 -20.45
CA PRO A 196 16.62 15.67 -21.31
C PRO A 196 15.26 15.99 -20.70
N GLY A 197 14.94 17.27 -20.56
CA GLY A 197 13.70 17.75 -19.97
C GLY A 197 13.45 17.35 -18.53
N GLY A 198 14.44 16.76 -17.83
CA GLY A 198 14.30 16.25 -16.47
C GLY A 198 13.32 15.07 -16.34
N ILE A 199 13.07 14.35 -17.43
CA ILE A 199 12.16 13.19 -17.46
C ILE A 199 13.01 11.93 -17.31
N ILE A 200 12.73 11.15 -16.26
CA ILE A 200 13.38 9.86 -16.00
C ILE A 200 12.36 8.77 -16.32
N SER A 201 12.56 8.07 -17.44
CA SER A 201 11.65 7.02 -17.90
C SER A 201 11.62 5.81 -16.96
N LEU A 202 10.58 4.99 -17.08
CA LEU A 202 10.46 3.76 -16.28
C LEU A 202 11.57 2.76 -16.56
N GLU A 203 12.22 2.83 -17.72
CA GLU A 203 13.39 2.00 -18.07
C GLU A 203 14.59 2.29 -17.17
N HIS A 204 14.72 3.55 -16.74
CA HIS A 204 15.80 3.99 -15.83
C HIS A 204 15.42 3.91 -14.34
N THR A 205 14.24 3.38 -14.01
CA THR A 205 13.77 3.21 -12.64
C THR A 205 13.33 1.78 -12.36
N ILE A 206 12.05 1.46 -12.54
CA ILE A 206 11.46 0.16 -12.19
C ILE A 206 11.84 -0.98 -13.13
N PHE A 207 12.20 -0.68 -14.39
CA PHE A 207 12.63 -1.67 -15.38
C PHE A 207 14.16 -1.81 -15.47
N LEU A 208 14.94 -1.13 -14.63
CA LEU A 208 16.33 -1.48 -14.45
C LEU A 208 16.44 -2.95 -14.03
N TRP A 209 17.40 -3.71 -14.56
CA TRP A 209 17.60 -5.08 -14.13
C TRP A 209 17.88 -5.18 -12.63
N GLN A 210 18.49 -4.15 -12.03
CA GLN A 210 18.72 -4.02 -10.60
C GLN A 210 17.38 -3.96 -9.83
N SER A 211 16.42 -3.17 -10.30
CA SER A 211 15.08 -3.11 -9.70
C SER A 211 14.37 -4.45 -9.78
N LEU A 212 14.40 -5.08 -10.96
CA LEU A 212 13.78 -6.39 -11.16
C LEU A 212 14.45 -7.50 -10.31
N ALA A 213 15.79 -7.44 -10.18
CA ALA A 213 16.54 -8.36 -9.32
C ALA A 213 16.18 -8.15 -7.85
N ALA A 214 16.08 -6.90 -7.39
CA ALA A 214 15.65 -6.59 -6.02
C ALA A 214 14.26 -7.14 -5.74
N VAL A 215 13.28 -6.90 -6.62
CA VAL A 215 11.92 -7.46 -6.54
C VAL A 215 11.95 -8.99 -6.43
N ALA A 216 12.71 -9.66 -7.28
CA ALA A 216 12.81 -11.12 -7.26
C ALA A 216 13.39 -11.64 -5.93
N VAL A 217 14.45 -11.00 -5.44
CA VAL A 217 15.08 -11.34 -4.15
C VAL A 217 14.12 -11.09 -2.99
N GLU A 218 13.43 -9.95 -2.97
CA GLU A 218 12.44 -9.63 -1.93
C GLU A 218 11.31 -10.67 -1.90
N ILE A 219 10.74 -11.04 -3.05
CA ILE A 219 9.68 -12.06 -3.13
C ILE A 219 10.18 -13.40 -2.56
N VAL A 220 11.35 -13.85 -2.94
CA VAL A 220 11.91 -15.13 -2.48
C VAL A 220 12.20 -15.11 -0.97
N VAL A 221 12.87 -14.05 -0.50
CA VAL A 221 13.24 -13.93 0.92
C VAL A 221 12.01 -13.81 1.80
N VAL A 222 11.05 -12.97 1.41
CA VAL A 222 9.82 -12.76 2.18
C VAL A 222 8.94 -14.03 2.18
N ALA A 223 8.81 -14.73 1.05
CA ALA A 223 8.09 -16.00 0.97
C ALA A 223 8.72 -17.07 1.87
N ALA A 224 10.05 -17.18 1.86
CA ALA A 224 10.78 -18.10 2.74
C ALA A 224 10.63 -17.72 4.23
N LEU A 225 10.71 -16.42 4.54
CA LEU A 225 10.51 -15.91 5.89
C LEU A 225 9.11 -16.22 6.40
N VAL A 226 8.08 -15.94 5.61
CA VAL A 226 6.66 -16.22 5.96
C VAL A 226 6.47 -17.71 6.23
N ALA A 227 7.02 -18.59 5.37
CA ALA A 227 6.99 -20.02 5.61
C ALA A 227 7.63 -20.43 6.95
N ALA A 228 8.74 -19.75 7.33
CA ALA A 228 9.49 -20.05 8.54
C ALA A 228 8.82 -19.53 9.82
N ILE A 229 8.10 -18.39 9.75
CA ILE A 229 7.47 -17.74 10.90
C ILE A 229 6.01 -18.17 11.11
N THR A 230 5.37 -18.86 10.15
CA THR A 230 3.98 -19.29 10.26
C THR A 230 3.80 -20.26 11.42
N PRO A 231 3.01 -19.91 12.47
CA PRO A 231 2.74 -20.79 13.60
C PRO A 231 1.90 -21.98 13.18
N LEU A 232 2.15 -23.13 13.78
CA LEU A 232 1.45 -24.39 13.51
C LEU A 232 0.91 -25.00 14.78
N GLY A 233 -0.13 -25.85 14.63
CA GLY A 233 -0.75 -26.57 15.74
C GLY A 233 -1.32 -25.65 16.83
N PRO A 234 -1.15 -25.92 18.11
CA PRO A 234 -1.73 -25.13 19.21
C PRO A 234 -1.24 -23.67 19.30
N ARG A 235 -0.16 -23.34 18.58
CA ARG A 235 0.37 -21.98 18.53
C ARG A 235 -0.36 -21.08 17.51
N ALA A 236 -1.02 -21.69 16.54
CA ALA A 236 -1.82 -20.96 15.55
C ALA A 236 -3.11 -20.45 16.22
N ARG A 237 -3.46 -19.21 15.94
CA ARG A 237 -4.73 -18.60 16.28
C ARG A 237 -5.59 -18.50 15.04
N THR A 238 -6.60 -19.35 14.93
CA THR A 238 -7.53 -19.35 13.81
C THR A 238 -8.48 -18.15 13.88
N ALA A 239 -9.23 -17.89 12.80
CA ALA A 239 -10.26 -16.85 12.81
C ALA A 239 -11.31 -17.11 13.90
N ALA A 240 -11.70 -18.36 14.11
CA ALA A 240 -12.63 -18.76 15.17
C ALA A 240 -12.09 -18.45 16.57
N ASP A 241 -10.79 -18.73 16.84
CA ASP A 241 -10.15 -18.40 18.12
C ASP A 241 -10.10 -16.89 18.39
N LEU A 242 -10.18 -16.09 17.35
CA LEU A 242 -10.21 -14.63 17.42
C LEU A 242 -11.64 -14.06 17.41
N GLY A 243 -12.66 -14.92 17.37
CA GLY A 243 -14.07 -14.50 17.30
C GLY A 243 -14.48 -13.87 15.98
N ILE A 244 -13.74 -14.16 14.90
CA ILE A 244 -13.98 -13.58 13.57
C ILE A 244 -14.85 -14.53 12.76
N ASP A 245 -16.00 -14.03 12.37
CA ASP A 245 -16.91 -14.76 11.46
C ASP A 245 -16.42 -14.64 10.01
N LEU A 246 -16.06 -15.78 9.44
CA LEU A 246 -15.68 -15.91 8.03
C LEU A 246 -16.84 -16.33 7.15
N SER A 247 -18.03 -16.57 7.70
CA SER A 247 -19.19 -16.92 6.90
C SER A 247 -19.46 -15.83 5.87
N GLU A 248 -19.81 -16.25 4.67
CA GLU A 248 -20.38 -15.29 3.72
C GLU A 248 -21.76 -14.92 4.26
N PRO A 249 -22.09 -13.62 4.28
CA PRO A 249 -23.46 -13.24 4.62
C PRO A 249 -24.37 -14.01 3.67
N SER A 250 -25.20 -14.91 4.22
CA SER A 250 -26.09 -15.71 3.41
C SER A 250 -26.94 -14.78 2.56
N ASP A 251 -26.93 -14.99 1.25
CA ASP A 251 -27.78 -14.25 0.29
C ASP A 251 -29.29 -14.48 0.59
N ASP A 252 -29.57 -15.47 1.46
CA ASP A 252 -30.92 -16.03 1.65
C ASP A 252 -31.88 -15.21 2.52
N THR A 253 -31.42 -14.21 3.29
CA THR A 253 -32.34 -13.53 4.20
C THR A 253 -33.15 -12.40 3.57
N HIS A 254 -32.76 -11.93 2.36
CA HIS A 254 -33.49 -10.84 1.69
C HIS A 254 -33.75 -11.06 0.18
N ASP A 255 -33.31 -12.16 -0.41
CA ASP A 255 -33.71 -12.58 -1.76
C ASP A 255 -35.01 -13.45 -1.76
N ARG A 256 -35.70 -13.51 -0.60
CA ARG A 256 -37.09 -14.04 -0.64
C ARG A 256 -37.84 -13.18 -1.63
N PRO A 257 -38.40 -13.77 -2.70
CA PRO A 257 -39.33 -13.04 -3.55
C PRO A 257 -40.35 -12.39 -2.64
N HIS A 258 -40.56 -11.09 -2.72
CA HIS A 258 -41.73 -10.47 -2.13
C HIS A 258 -42.88 -11.17 -2.81
N ASP A 259 -43.62 -12.02 -2.09
CA ASP A 259 -44.77 -12.77 -2.61
C ASP A 259 -45.97 -11.87 -2.95
N GLY A 260 -45.76 -10.54 -2.97
CA GLY A 260 -46.75 -9.53 -3.36
C GLY A 260 -46.50 -8.97 -4.78
N PRO A 261 -47.51 -8.35 -5.39
CA PRO A 261 -47.38 -7.68 -6.68
C PRO A 261 -46.32 -6.57 -6.58
N ARG A 262 -45.25 -6.67 -7.39
CA ARG A 262 -44.14 -5.69 -7.44
C ARG A 262 -44.69 -4.35 -7.96
N VAL A 263 -44.56 -3.29 -7.17
CA VAL A 263 -44.82 -1.93 -7.65
C VAL A 263 -43.79 -1.52 -8.71
N PRO A 264 -44.14 -0.63 -9.65
CA PRO A 264 -43.24 -0.27 -10.78
C PRO A 264 -41.82 0.14 -10.38
N GLY A 265 -41.64 0.81 -9.22
CA GLY A 265 -40.34 1.18 -8.68
C GLY A 265 -39.48 -0.04 -8.33
N GLN A 266 -40.04 -1.01 -7.63
CA GLN A 266 -39.34 -2.26 -7.28
C GLN A 266 -38.98 -3.08 -8.53
N TRP A 267 -39.78 -2.97 -9.60
CA TRP A 267 -39.44 -3.62 -10.86
C TRP A 267 -38.13 -3.09 -11.43
N LEU A 268 -37.92 -1.75 -11.45
CA LEU A 268 -36.69 -1.12 -11.91
C LEU A 268 -35.44 -1.55 -11.07
N GLU A 269 -35.60 -1.65 -9.75
CA GLU A 269 -34.53 -2.05 -8.84
C GLU A 269 -33.99 -3.46 -9.15
N HIS A 270 -34.83 -4.31 -9.75
CA HIS A 270 -34.46 -5.69 -10.07
C HIS A 270 -34.14 -5.92 -11.56
N GLN A 271 -34.09 -4.87 -12.38
CA GLN A 271 -33.76 -5.00 -13.80
C GLN A 271 -32.26 -5.18 -14.05
N GLY A 272 -31.91 -6.30 -14.65
CA GLY A 272 -30.51 -6.63 -14.94
C GLY A 272 -29.89 -5.82 -16.10
N TRP A 273 -30.70 -5.27 -16.99
CA TRP A 273 -30.21 -4.50 -18.13
C TRP A 273 -29.62 -3.15 -17.69
N LEU A 274 -30.22 -2.51 -16.69
CA LEU A 274 -29.79 -1.20 -16.21
C LEU A 274 -28.36 -1.25 -15.63
N GLY A 275 -28.11 -2.20 -14.73
CA GLY A 275 -26.77 -2.41 -14.17
C GLY A 275 -25.74 -2.76 -15.22
N ARG A 276 -26.08 -3.64 -16.19
CA ARG A 276 -25.16 -3.99 -17.29
C ARG A 276 -24.87 -2.81 -18.21
N LEU A 277 -25.85 -1.98 -18.52
CA LEU A 277 -25.66 -0.80 -19.37
C LEU A 277 -24.69 0.19 -18.69
N ILE A 278 -24.95 0.54 -17.44
CA ILE A 278 -24.08 1.45 -16.68
C ILE A 278 -22.68 0.87 -16.50
N GLY A 279 -22.59 -0.43 -16.17
CA GLY A 279 -21.30 -1.12 -16.10
C GLY A 279 -20.52 -1.11 -17.41
N ALA A 280 -21.20 -1.37 -18.54
CA ALA A 280 -20.60 -1.31 -19.87
C ALA A 280 -20.10 0.10 -20.21
N LEU A 281 -20.90 1.14 -19.93
CA LEU A 281 -20.50 2.54 -20.14
C LEU A 281 -19.27 2.90 -19.29
N GLY A 282 -19.24 2.49 -18.02
CA GLY A 282 -18.10 2.69 -17.13
C GLY A 282 -16.82 1.99 -17.66
N LEU A 283 -16.93 0.73 -18.10
CA LEU A 283 -15.80 0.01 -18.68
C LEU A 283 -15.34 0.63 -20.00
N ALA A 284 -16.28 1.09 -20.85
CA ALA A 284 -15.95 1.80 -22.08
C ALA A 284 -15.20 3.11 -21.80
N ALA A 285 -15.60 3.86 -20.78
CA ALA A 285 -14.90 5.08 -20.34
C ALA A 285 -13.46 4.78 -19.86
N VAL A 286 -13.28 3.71 -19.09
CA VAL A 286 -11.93 3.25 -18.68
C VAL A 286 -11.10 2.87 -19.89
N LEU A 287 -11.65 2.07 -20.80
CA LEU A 287 -10.93 1.66 -22.03
C LEU A 287 -10.57 2.87 -22.90
N GLN A 288 -11.45 3.86 -23.00
CA GLN A 288 -11.17 5.11 -23.71
C GLN A 288 -10.01 5.88 -23.06
N GLN A 289 -10.00 6.00 -21.71
CA GLN A 289 -8.91 6.65 -20.98
C GLN A 289 -7.57 5.94 -21.21
N LEU A 290 -7.55 4.60 -21.17
CA LEU A 290 -6.35 3.81 -21.42
C LEU A 290 -5.88 3.91 -22.87
N TRP A 291 -6.81 3.96 -23.83
CA TRP A 291 -6.50 4.09 -25.25
C TRP A 291 -5.92 5.46 -25.62
N GLN A 292 -6.40 6.52 -24.98
CA GLN A 292 -5.95 7.90 -25.23
C GLN A 292 -4.66 8.26 -24.45
N ALA A 293 -4.21 7.40 -23.57
CA ALA A 293 -3.03 7.65 -22.76
C ALA A 293 -1.75 7.41 -23.57
N GLU A 294 -0.82 8.36 -23.52
CA GLU A 294 0.53 8.17 -24.09
C GLU A 294 1.27 7.01 -23.39
N HIS A 295 1.03 6.84 -22.07
CA HIS A 295 1.57 5.77 -21.25
C HIS A 295 0.46 5.10 -20.47
N VAL A 296 0.10 3.89 -20.82
CA VAL A 296 -0.98 3.12 -20.17
C VAL A 296 -0.77 2.99 -18.66
N ALA A 297 0.47 2.78 -18.22
CA ALA A 297 0.79 2.68 -16.79
C ALA A 297 0.45 3.95 -16.00
N ALA A 298 0.67 5.13 -16.59
CA ALA A 298 0.33 6.43 -15.96
C ALA A 298 -1.18 6.69 -15.92
N ALA A 299 -1.95 6.08 -16.81
CA ALA A 299 -3.42 6.16 -16.82
C ALA A 299 -4.09 5.29 -15.76
N ILE A 300 -3.36 4.32 -15.16
CA ILE A 300 -3.87 3.48 -14.07
C ILE A 300 -3.73 4.24 -12.74
N THR A 301 -4.66 5.16 -12.51
CA THR A 301 -4.77 5.96 -11.30
C THR A 301 -5.78 5.34 -10.32
N LEU A 302 -5.85 5.87 -9.08
CA LEU A 302 -6.91 5.48 -8.13
C LEU A 302 -8.31 5.73 -8.69
N ASN A 303 -8.51 6.81 -9.47
CA ASN A 303 -9.79 7.10 -10.11
C ASN A 303 -10.14 6.05 -11.17
N THR A 304 -9.17 5.66 -11.98
CA THR A 304 -9.34 4.60 -13.01
C THR A 304 -9.68 3.26 -12.33
N VAL A 305 -8.95 2.92 -11.27
CA VAL A 305 -9.22 1.70 -10.46
C VAL A 305 -10.62 1.75 -9.85
N ASN A 306 -11.00 2.86 -9.22
CA ASN A 306 -12.32 3.03 -8.62
C ASN A 306 -13.44 2.94 -9.65
N LEU A 307 -13.28 3.59 -10.81
CA LEU A 307 -14.26 3.51 -11.90
C LEU A 307 -14.38 2.08 -12.43
N THR A 308 -13.25 1.38 -12.56
CA THR A 308 -13.23 -0.03 -12.98
C THR A 308 -13.97 -0.93 -11.98
N LEU A 309 -13.67 -0.78 -10.68
CA LEU A 309 -14.32 -1.57 -9.64
C LEU A 309 -15.82 -1.29 -9.57
N LEU A 310 -16.22 -0.03 -9.70
CA LEU A 310 -17.62 0.38 -9.71
C LEU A 310 -18.35 -0.20 -10.93
N ALA A 311 -17.77 -0.06 -12.12
CA ALA A 311 -18.34 -0.58 -13.38
C ALA A 311 -18.43 -2.11 -13.36
N LEU A 312 -17.40 -2.81 -12.87
CA LEU A 312 -17.44 -4.26 -12.66
C LEU A 312 -18.48 -4.64 -11.62
N GLY A 313 -18.63 -3.86 -10.53
CA GLY A 313 -19.68 -4.05 -9.54
C GLY A 313 -21.06 -4.03 -10.18
N PHE A 314 -21.39 -3.02 -10.99
CA PHE A 314 -22.64 -2.93 -11.75
C PHE A 314 -22.86 -4.14 -12.68
N TRP A 315 -21.81 -4.50 -13.42
CA TRP A 315 -21.89 -5.61 -14.38
C TRP A 315 -22.09 -6.97 -13.72
N LEU A 316 -21.35 -7.25 -12.65
CA LEU A 316 -21.30 -8.58 -12.00
C LEU A 316 -22.51 -8.84 -11.09
N HIS A 317 -23.00 -7.82 -10.37
CA HIS A 317 -24.19 -7.94 -9.52
C HIS A 317 -25.50 -7.87 -10.29
N LYS A 318 -25.47 -7.45 -11.55
CA LYS A 318 -26.58 -7.43 -12.52
C LYS A 318 -27.69 -6.44 -12.18
N THR A 319 -28.21 -6.39 -10.94
CA THR A 319 -29.34 -5.56 -10.57
C THR A 319 -28.94 -4.46 -9.57
N PRO A 320 -29.56 -3.25 -9.66
CA PRO A 320 -29.31 -2.16 -8.72
C PRO A 320 -29.48 -2.57 -7.24
N ALA A 321 -30.53 -3.33 -6.94
CA ALA A 321 -30.80 -3.79 -5.58
C ALA A 321 -29.68 -4.70 -5.00
N ARG A 322 -29.13 -5.61 -5.80
CA ARG A 322 -28.02 -6.47 -5.38
C ARG A 322 -26.73 -5.66 -5.16
N LEU A 323 -26.43 -4.74 -6.08
CA LEU A 323 -25.28 -3.87 -5.96
C LEU A 323 -25.37 -2.98 -4.71
N ALA A 324 -26.52 -2.33 -4.49
CA ALA A 324 -26.75 -1.47 -3.32
C ALA A 324 -26.56 -2.25 -2.01
N ARG A 325 -27.06 -3.48 -1.93
CA ARG A 325 -26.83 -4.37 -0.77
C ARG A 325 -25.36 -4.71 -0.58
N ALA A 326 -24.65 -5.04 -1.68
CA ALA A 326 -23.20 -5.33 -1.60
C ALA A 326 -22.41 -4.13 -1.09
N PHE A 327 -22.74 -2.92 -1.56
CA PHE A 327 -22.16 -1.66 -1.07
C PHE A 327 -22.43 -1.44 0.42
N ALA A 328 -23.68 -1.55 0.84
CA ALA A 328 -24.08 -1.37 2.24
C ALA A 328 -23.35 -2.34 3.19
N ARG A 329 -23.12 -3.59 2.75
CA ARG A 329 -22.36 -4.58 3.51
C ARG A 329 -20.86 -4.27 3.59
N ALA A 330 -20.28 -3.69 2.53
CA ALA A 330 -18.85 -3.36 2.47
C ALA A 330 -18.50 -2.06 3.20
N THR A 331 -19.41 -1.08 3.25
CA THR A 331 -19.19 0.26 3.80
C THR A 331 -18.65 0.26 5.25
N PRO A 332 -19.13 -0.57 6.18
CA PRO A 332 -18.63 -0.58 7.55
C PRO A 332 -17.12 -0.83 7.67
N ALA A 333 -16.48 -1.48 6.68
CA ALA A 333 -15.03 -1.70 6.70
C ALA A 333 -14.20 -0.42 6.53
N THR A 334 -14.81 0.71 6.18
CA THR A 334 -14.08 1.96 5.85
C THR A 334 -14.03 2.99 6.98
N TRP A 335 -14.71 2.78 8.10
CA TRP A 335 -14.82 3.78 9.17
C TRP A 335 -13.46 4.21 9.73
N GLY A 336 -12.56 3.25 9.94
CA GLY A 336 -11.22 3.53 10.48
C GLY A 336 -10.39 4.41 9.55
N LEU A 337 -10.49 4.18 8.27
CA LEU A 337 -9.84 4.96 7.23
C LEU A 337 -10.38 6.41 7.20
N LEU A 338 -11.70 6.56 7.15
CA LEU A 338 -12.34 7.88 7.08
C LEU A 338 -12.07 8.75 8.31
N LEU A 339 -11.91 8.13 9.50
CA LEU A 339 -11.56 8.84 10.73
C LEU A 339 -10.08 9.22 10.80
N GLN A 340 -9.17 8.35 10.36
CA GLN A 340 -7.75 8.48 10.66
C GLN A 340 -6.94 9.16 9.55
N PHE A 341 -7.29 8.98 8.28
CA PHE A 341 -6.55 9.62 7.18
C PHE A 341 -6.49 11.15 7.29
N PRO A 342 -7.56 11.86 7.69
CA PRO A 342 -7.48 13.28 7.97
C PRO A 342 -6.40 13.65 9.01
N LEU A 343 -6.24 12.86 10.07
CA LEU A 343 -5.21 13.12 11.09
C LEU A 343 -3.79 13.01 10.51
N TYR A 344 -3.55 12.04 9.63
CA TYR A 344 -2.27 11.94 8.93
C TYR A 344 -2.05 13.09 7.95
N GLY A 345 -3.10 13.66 7.37
CA GLY A 345 -3.02 14.89 6.59
C GLY A 345 -2.51 16.07 7.42
N GLY A 346 -3.01 16.19 8.64
CA GLY A 346 -2.53 17.20 9.60
C GLY A 346 -1.05 16.99 9.98
N ILE A 347 -0.62 15.75 10.22
CA ILE A 347 0.79 15.41 10.49
C ILE A 347 1.67 15.81 9.29
N ALA A 348 1.27 15.45 8.08
CA ALA A 348 2.01 15.75 6.86
C ALA A 348 2.20 17.27 6.67
N ALA A 349 1.13 18.05 6.90
CA ALA A 349 1.19 19.51 6.83
C ALA A 349 2.16 20.10 7.87
N LEU A 350 2.12 19.62 9.12
CA LEU A 350 3.07 20.04 10.15
C LEU A 350 4.52 19.79 9.75
N ILE A 351 4.83 18.61 9.20
CA ILE A 351 6.19 18.25 8.76
C ILE A 351 6.64 19.19 7.63
N THR A 352 5.76 19.42 6.66
CA THR A 352 6.06 20.25 5.48
C THR A 352 6.25 21.72 5.86
N ASP A 353 5.26 22.31 6.55
CA ASP A 353 5.26 23.74 6.86
C ASP A 353 6.30 24.14 7.92
N SER A 354 6.74 23.21 8.75
CA SER A 354 7.84 23.42 9.70
C SER A 354 9.21 23.21 9.06
N LYS A 355 9.30 22.66 7.84
CA LYS A 355 10.55 22.27 7.17
C LYS A 355 11.35 21.21 7.96
N LEU A 356 10.65 20.38 8.72
CA LEU A 356 11.28 19.34 9.51
C LEU A 356 11.94 18.27 8.61
N SER A 357 11.32 17.95 7.47
CA SER A 357 11.85 17.03 6.47
C SER A 357 13.17 17.54 5.86
N GLU A 358 13.23 18.84 5.48
CA GLU A 358 14.45 19.47 4.93
C GLU A 358 15.63 19.29 5.90
N ARG A 359 15.40 19.61 7.18
CA ARG A 359 16.44 19.52 8.21
C ARG A 359 16.96 18.09 8.41
N VAL A 360 16.06 17.11 8.39
CA VAL A 360 16.45 15.70 8.51
C VAL A 360 17.22 15.24 7.26
N ALA A 361 16.79 15.65 6.06
CA ALA A 361 17.47 15.35 4.81
C ALA A 361 18.89 15.92 4.78
N ASP A 362 19.08 17.20 5.14
CA ASP A 362 20.40 17.83 5.21
C ASP A 362 21.33 17.10 6.19
N TRP A 363 20.82 16.72 7.31
CA TRP A 363 21.58 16.02 8.35
C TRP A 363 22.09 14.68 7.88
N LEU A 364 21.24 13.90 7.20
CA LEU A 364 21.58 12.55 6.70
C LEU A 364 22.53 12.61 5.50
N THR A 365 22.42 13.65 4.67
CA THR A 365 23.22 13.75 3.43
C THR A 365 24.57 14.45 3.62
N ALA A 366 24.77 15.21 4.71
CA ALA A 366 25.99 15.99 4.95
C ALA A 366 27.28 15.13 4.98
N ALA A 367 27.18 13.87 5.46
CA ALA A 367 28.31 12.94 5.56
C ALA A 367 28.28 11.80 4.51
N ALA A 368 27.40 11.89 3.51
CA ALA A 368 27.22 10.83 2.53
C ALA A 368 28.37 10.76 1.51
N THR A 369 28.63 9.54 1.04
CA THR A 369 29.51 9.25 -0.10
C THR A 369 28.66 8.67 -1.24
N PRO A 370 29.19 8.51 -2.48
CA PRO A 370 28.43 7.87 -3.55
C PRO A 370 27.88 6.48 -3.19
N LEU A 371 28.61 5.72 -2.38
CA LEU A 371 28.21 4.37 -1.95
C LEU A 371 27.16 4.41 -0.81
N THR A 372 27.29 5.35 0.13
CA THR A 372 26.40 5.43 1.30
C THR A 372 25.15 6.27 1.06
N TYR A 373 25.12 7.07 -0.01
CA TYR A 373 23.99 7.94 -0.30
C TYR A 373 22.67 7.15 -0.58
N PRO A 374 22.63 6.12 -1.44
CA PRO A 374 21.42 5.35 -1.67
C PRO A 374 20.81 4.74 -0.38
N PRO A 375 21.55 3.99 0.45
CA PRO A 375 20.97 3.44 1.68
C PRO A 375 20.54 4.51 2.70
N LEU A 376 21.23 5.67 2.74
CA LEU A 376 20.81 6.78 3.60
C LEU A 376 19.48 7.38 3.14
N VAL A 377 19.26 7.53 1.84
CA VAL A 377 17.99 8.01 1.28
C VAL A 377 16.89 6.99 1.54
N ALA A 378 17.14 5.67 1.40
CA ALA A 378 16.16 4.64 1.75
C ALA A 378 15.78 4.71 3.24
N ALA A 379 16.75 4.82 4.13
CA ALA A 379 16.53 4.93 5.58
C ALA A 379 15.77 6.22 5.94
N TYR A 380 16.13 7.33 5.31
CA TYR A 380 15.43 8.62 5.47
C TYR A 380 13.97 8.52 5.01
N SER A 381 13.73 8.01 3.81
CA SER A 381 12.38 7.84 3.28
C SER A 381 11.53 6.90 4.15
N ALA A 382 12.15 5.81 4.68
CA ALA A 382 11.49 4.92 5.62
C ALA A 382 11.11 5.63 6.92
N LEU A 383 12.02 6.41 7.51
CA LEU A 383 11.73 7.17 8.73
C LEU A 383 10.58 8.17 8.51
N LEU A 384 10.66 8.93 7.43
CA LEU A 384 9.61 9.91 7.10
C LEU A 384 8.28 9.23 6.76
N GLY A 385 8.32 8.08 6.08
CA GLY A 385 7.14 7.29 5.70
C GLY A 385 6.33 6.75 6.87
N VAL A 386 6.93 6.63 8.05
CA VAL A 386 6.18 6.29 9.28
C VAL A 386 5.18 7.40 9.66
N PHE A 387 5.51 8.65 9.39
CA PHE A 387 4.71 9.82 9.76
C PHE A 387 3.91 10.39 8.58
N VAL A 388 4.44 10.30 7.38
CA VAL A 388 3.80 10.75 6.13
C VAL A 388 3.68 9.57 5.17
N PRO A 389 2.64 8.73 5.32
CA PRO A 389 2.51 7.50 4.55
C PRO A 389 1.98 7.76 3.14
N SER A 390 2.71 8.53 2.36
CA SER A 390 2.34 8.89 0.98
C SER A 390 3.59 9.08 0.12
N GLY A 391 4.01 8.04 -0.58
CA GLY A 391 5.17 8.09 -1.47
C GLY A 391 5.08 9.21 -2.49
N GLY A 392 3.92 9.38 -3.14
CA GLY A 392 3.73 10.39 -4.17
C GLY A 392 3.78 11.84 -3.65
N SER A 393 3.08 12.14 -2.55
CA SER A 393 3.08 13.49 -1.97
C SER A 393 4.43 13.84 -1.37
N LYS A 394 5.09 12.88 -0.69
CA LYS A 394 6.45 13.06 -0.18
C LYS A 394 7.43 13.34 -1.31
N TRP A 395 7.35 12.57 -2.41
CA TRP A 395 8.27 12.74 -3.53
C TRP A 395 8.22 14.15 -4.11
N VAL A 396 7.04 14.73 -4.28
CA VAL A 396 6.89 16.14 -4.75
C VAL A 396 7.68 17.13 -3.88
N ILE A 397 7.72 16.89 -2.56
CA ILE A 397 8.41 17.77 -1.60
C ILE A 397 9.91 17.46 -1.57
N GLU A 398 10.29 16.19 -1.60
CA GLU A 398 11.64 15.70 -1.32
C GLU A 398 12.51 15.57 -2.59
N ALA A 399 11.89 15.40 -3.77
CA ALA A 399 12.61 15.25 -5.02
C ALA A 399 13.70 16.31 -5.27
N PRO A 400 13.45 17.63 -5.00
CA PRO A 400 14.49 18.66 -5.16
C PRO A 400 15.75 18.35 -4.36
N TYR A 401 15.61 17.91 -3.12
CA TYR A 401 16.73 17.62 -2.21
C TYR A 401 17.43 16.33 -2.60
N VAL A 402 16.65 15.28 -2.83
CA VAL A 402 17.19 13.96 -3.19
C VAL A 402 17.94 14.02 -4.52
N LEU A 403 17.38 14.66 -5.55
CA LEU A 403 18.01 14.73 -6.86
C LEU A 403 19.22 15.68 -6.87
N ALA A 404 19.14 16.84 -6.18
CA ALA A 404 20.28 17.75 -6.09
C ALA A 404 21.48 17.09 -5.37
N ALA A 405 21.23 16.33 -4.31
CA ALA A 405 22.29 15.57 -3.64
C ALA A 405 22.78 14.39 -4.48
N ALA A 406 21.90 13.73 -5.25
CA ALA A 406 22.28 12.68 -6.19
C ALA A 406 23.25 13.20 -7.26
N HIS A 407 23.01 14.40 -7.79
CA HIS A 407 23.94 15.07 -8.70
C HIS A 407 25.29 15.37 -8.03
N ARG A 408 25.30 15.87 -6.78
CA ARG A 408 26.54 16.12 -6.02
C ARG A 408 27.37 14.86 -5.80
N HIS A 409 26.71 13.76 -5.44
CA HIS A 409 27.36 12.48 -5.19
C HIS A 409 27.60 11.66 -6.47
N ARG A 410 27.16 12.15 -7.63
CA ARG A 410 27.28 11.46 -8.93
C ARG A 410 26.75 10.03 -8.90
N VAL A 411 25.56 9.84 -8.33
CA VAL A 411 24.84 8.56 -8.31
C VAL A 411 23.74 8.57 -9.37
N HIS A 412 23.38 7.39 -9.85
CA HIS A 412 22.35 7.19 -10.88
C HIS A 412 21.00 7.74 -10.42
N LEU A 413 20.46 8.74 -11.13
CA LEU A 413 19.27 9.49 -10.72
C LEU A 413 18.02 8.62 -10.67
N GLY A 414 17.81 7.81 -11.69
CA GLY A 414 16.65 6.91 -11.74
C GLY A 414 16.68 5.85 -10.63
N TRP A 415 17.88 5.38 -10.24
CA TRP A 415 18.02 4.51 -9.08
C TRP A 415 17.60 5.22 -7.80
N MET A 416 17.96 6.49 -7.63
CA MET A 416 17.58 7.25 -6.44
C MET A 416 16.06 7.44 -6.33
N VAL A 417 15.35 7.57 -7.47
CA VAL A 417 13.89 7.59 -7.51
C VAL A 417 13.30 6.26 -6.98
N ALA A 418 13.82 5.13 -7.46
CA ALA A 418 13.39 3.80 -7.01
C ALA A 418 13.73 3.55 -5.53
N VAL A 419 14.92 3.95 -5.09
CA VAL A 419 15.40 3.83 -3.70
C VAL A 419 14.54 4.60 -2.72
N TYR A 420 14.09 5.79 -3.11
CA TYR A 420 13.20 6.60 -2.27
C TYR A 420 11.87 5.91 -1.98
N ASP A 421 11.22 5.37 -3.03
CA ASP A 421 9.97 4.61 -2.88
C ASP A 421 10.18 3.29 -2.12
N LEU A 422 11.35 2.63 -2.25
CA LEU A 422 11.70 1.44 -1.46
C LEU A 422 11.76 1.72 0.03
N GLY A 423 12.30 2.86 0.43
CA GLY A 423 12.27 3.29 1.83
C GLY A 423 10.82 3.45 2.33
N GLU A 424 9.95 4.07 1.53
CA GLU A 424 8.52 4.16 1.82
C GLU A 424 7.86 2.79 1.99
N ALA A 425 8.21 1.82 1.13
CA ALA A 425 7.68 0.47 1.23
C ALA A 425 7.99 -0.17 2.58
N VAL A 426 9.23 -0.06 3.06
CA VAL A 426 9.63 -0.56 4.38
C VAL A 426 8.83 0.09 5.51
N ALA A 427 8.54 1.40 5.42
CA ALA A 427 7.73 2.10 6.41
C ALA A 427 6.31 1.50 6.52
N ASN A 428 5.74 1.02 5.42
CA ASN A 428 4.41 0.42 5.38
C ASN A 428 4.30 -0.90 6.17
N LEU A 429 5.43 -1.57 6.46
CA LEU A 429 5.46 -2.71 7.37
C LEU A 429 5.39 -2.30 8.85
N VAL A 430 5.73 -1.06 9.16
CA VAL A 430 5.89 -0.57 10.54
C VAL A 430 4.71 0.27 10.99
N GLN A 431 4.22 1.15 10.13
CA GLN A 431 3.14 2.09 10.46
C GLN A 431 1.75 1.51 10.12
N PRO A 432 0.69 1.85 10.89
CA PRO A 432 -0.62 1.23 10.74
C PRO A 432 -1.52 1.82 9.63
N PHE A 433 -1.13 2.94 9.00
CA PHE A 433 -1.99 3.67 8.07
C PHE A 433 -2.52 2.78 6.93
N TRP A 434 -1.63 2.12 6.22
CA TRP A 434 -1.98 1.25 5.10
C TRP A 434 -2.60 -0.10 5.50
N MET A 435 -2.53 -0.44 6.79
CA MET A 435 -3.19 -1.63 7.31
C MET A 435 -4.70 -1.45 7.41
N LEU A 436 -5.18 -0.20 7.64
CA LEU A 436 -6.59 0.09 7.91
C LEU A 436 -7.56 -0.40 6.85
N PRO A 437 -7.31 -0.18 5.52
CA PRO A 437 -8.22 -0.66 4.48
C PRO A 437 -8.46 -2.17 4.51
N VAL A 438 -7.41 -2.93 4.84
CA VAL A 438 -7.44 -4.40 4.87
C VAL A 438 -7.99 -4.93 6.19
N LEU A 439 -7.58 -4.33 7.31
CA LEU A 439 -7.99 -4.78 8.64
C LEU A 439 -9.50 -4.68 8.83
N GLY A 440 -10.15 -3.65 8.27
CA GLY A 440 -11.59 -3.53 8.25
C GLY A 440 -12.27 -4.72 7.56
N LEU A 441 -11.70 -5.22 6.44
CA LEU A 441 -12.21 -6.38 5.72
C LEU A 441 -11.94 -7.71 6.45
N LEU A 442 -10.83 -7.79 7.16
CA LEU A 442 -10.39 -9.00 7.86
C LEU A 442 -10.94 -9.10 9.29
N GLY A 443 -11.57 -8.04 9.80
CA GLY A 443 -12.11 -7.99 11.17
C GLY A 443 -11.02 -7.95 12.26
N LEU A 444 -9.81 -7.48 11.93
CA LEU A 444 -8.64 -7.41 12.82
C LEU A 444 -8.29 -5.97 13.16
N ARG A 445 -7.48 -5.81 14.20
CA ARG A 445 -6.88 -4.52 14.61
C ARG A 445 -5.42 -4.47 14.18
N ALA A 446 -4.85 -3.29 14.05
CA ALA A 446 -3.45 -3.10 13.66
C ALA A 446 -2.48 -3.91 14.56
N ARG A 447 -2.67 -3.88 15.87
CA ARG A 447 -1.83 -4.62 16.84
C ARG A 447 -1.84 -6.15 16.62
N ASP A 448 -2.92 -6.69 16.06
CA ASP A 448 -3.05 -8.14 15.84
C ASP A 448 -2.11 -8.63 14.71
N VAL A 449 -1.70 -7.75 13.79
CA VAL A 449 -0.84 -8.05 12.63
C VAL A 449 0.55 -7.42 12.71
N MET A 450 0.71 -6.30 13.44
CA MET A 450 1.96 -5.52 13.49
C MET A 450 3.15 -6.33 13.98
N GLY A 451 2.97 -7.27 14.90
CA GLY A 451 4.07 -8.13 15.36
C GLY A 451 4.67 -8.96 14.23
N VAL A 452 3.85 -9.45 13.31
CA VAL A 452 4.30 -10.20 12.14
C VAL A 452 4.93 -9.27 11.11
N THR A 453 4.29 -8.15 10.77
CA THR A 453 4.85 -7.20 9.79
C THR A 453 6.16 -6.58 10.29
N TRP A 454 6.30 -6.32 11.60
CA TRP A 454 7.57 -5.86 12.20
C TRP A 454 8.65 -6.93 12.12
N THR A 455 8.30 -8.22 12.34
CA THR A 455 9.26 -9.31 12.14
C THR A 455 9.75 -9.36 10.69
N VAL A 456 8.86 -9.13 9.73
CA VAL A 456 9.24 -9.01 8.31
C VAL A 456 10.10 -7.77 8.08
N ALA A 457 9.75 -6.62 8.65
CA ALA A 457 10.52 -5.38 8.55
C ALA A 457 11.95 -5.52 9.07
N LEU A 458 12.16 -6.25 10.17
CA LEU A 458 13.50 -6.53 10.73
C LEU A 458 14.41 -7.31 9.76
N VAL A 459 13.84 -8.05 8.82
CA VAL A 459 14.60 -8.77 7.80
C VAL A 459 14.68 -7.96 6.50
N VAL A 460 13.55 -7.37 6.09
CA VAL A 460 13.45 -6.65 4.80
C VAL A 460 14.21 -5.33 4.85
N ALA A 461 14.19 -4.57 5.95
CA ALA A 461 14.90 -3.30 6.02
C ALA A 461 16.42 -3.44 5.79
N PRO A 462 17.15 -4.31 6.51
CA PRO A 462 18.57 -4.51 6.20
C PRO A 462 18.82 -5.13 4.82
N LEU A 463 17.92 -6.00 4.34
CA LEU A 463 18.00 -6.54 2.99
C LEU A 463 17.90 -5.42 1.94
N VAL A 464 16.92 -4.52 2.06
CA VAL A 464 16.76 -3.36 1.16
C VAL A 464 18.00 -2.48 1.21
N LEU A 465 18.52 -2.15 2.40
CA LEU A 465 19.74 -1.35 2.52
C LEU A 465 20.95 -2.03 1.83
N LEU A 466 21.06 -3.34 1.95
CA LEU A 466 22.10 -4.12 1.26
C LEU A 466 21.90 -4.08 -0.26
N LEU A 467 20.69 -4.35 -0.74
CA LEU A 467 20.36 -4.38 -2.17
C LEU A 467 20.56 -3.01 -2.82
N VAL A 468 20.07 -1.93 -2.20
CA VAL A 468 20.21 -0.58 -2.78
C VAL A 468 21.66 -0.15 -2.84
N THR A 469 22.49 -0.60 -1.90
CA THR A 469 23.94 -0.33 -1.91
C THR A 469 24.66 -1.16 -2.97
N ALA A 470 24.49 -2.49 -2.94
CA ALA A 470 25.21 -3.39 -3.81
C ALA A 470 24.81 -3.23 -5.29
N LEU A 471 23.51 -3.13 -5.57
CA LEU A 471 23.01 -2.94 -6.93
C LEU A 471 23.28 -1.52 -7.43
N GLY A 472 23.15 -0.51 -6.57
CA GLY A 472 23.46 0.87 -6.90
C GLY A 472 24.92 1.07 -7.31
N ALA A 473 25.87 0.32 -6.73
CA ALA A 473 27.27 0.35 -7.09
C ALA A 473 27.56 -0.14 -8.53
N THR A 474 26.60 -0.81 -9.17
CA THR A 474 26.73 -1.28 -10.57
C THR A 474 26.23 -0.26 -11.59
N LEU A 475 25.67 0.85 -11.14
CA LEU A 475 25.04 1.87 -11.97
C LEU A 475 25.96 3.08 -12.15
N GLY A 476 25.95 3.64 -13.37
CA GLY A 476 26.68 4.86 -13.70
C GLY A 476 25.81 6.10 -13.53
N TYR A 477 26.45 7.26 -13.37
CA TYR A 477 25.83 8.57 -13.41
C TYR A 477 25.82 9.11 -14.85
N PRO A 478 24.77 9.79 -15.34
CA PRO A 478 23.55 10.20 -14.62
C PRO A 478 22.41 9.17 -14.68
N LEU A 479 22.29 8.36 -15.75
CA LEU A 479 21.28 7.31 -16.01
C LEU A 479 21.94 6.09 -16.64
#